data_31159cb5f6ec1844a54a5df30d36abfe
#
_entry.id   31159cb5f6ec1844a54a5df30d36abfe
#
_cell.length_a   1.000
_cell.length_b   1.000
_cell.length_c   1.000
_cell.angle_alpha   90.00
_cell.angle_beta   90.00
_cell.angle_gamma   90.00
#
_symmetry.space_group_name_H-M   'P 1'
#
loop_
_entity.id
_entity.type
_entity.pdbx_description
1 polymer ?
#
loop_
_entity_poly.entity_id
_entity_poly.type
_entity_poly.pdbx_seq_one_letter_code
_entity_poly.pdbx_strand_id
1 'polypeptide(L)'
;MNPYVGIIISLAVFGIGTWLFKKSKGFFLFTPLFVAMILGVVVLKVTGISYEQYNEGGKYISFFLEPATVAFAIPLYKKRDVLKKYWLEILTALTIGSFGSLVAVYFAGKVIGMDNHLVASILPQAATTAIAVPISQTVGGIASITAFTVIFNGVLTYALGRIALKWFKINNPIAKGLALGAAGHALGVAVGMEMGETEAAMASISDRKSVV
;
A
#
# COMPACT_ATOMS: atom_id res chain seq x y z
N MET A 1 14.89 13.14 22.63
CA MET A 1 14.60 11.78 23.15
C MET A 1 15.61 10.80 22.54
N ASN A 2 15.90 9.66 23.19
CA ASN A 2 16.83 8.70 22.62
C ASN A 2 16.20 8.09 21.34
N PRO A 3 16.86 8.13 20.15
CA PRO A 3 16.34 7.59 18.91
C PRO A 3 15.87 6.14 18.97
N TYR A 4 16.49 5.35 19.86
CA TYR A 4 16.12 3.94 20.04
C TYR A 4 14.67 3.73 20.51
N VAL A 5 14.07 4.72 21.20
CA VAL A 5 12.69 4.60 21.70
C VAL A 5 11.70 4.52 20.53
N GLY A 6 11.83 5.36 19.50
CA GLY A 6 10.99 5.29 18.30
C GLY A 6 11.12 3.97 17.55
N ILE A 7 12.35 3.43 17.46
CA ILE A 7 12.62 2.12 16.84
C ILE A 7 11.94 1.00 17.65
N ILE A 8 12.13 1.00 18.98
CA ILE A 8 11.56 -0.03 19.87
C ILE A 8 10.03 -0.01 19.81
N ILE A 9 9.41 1.19 19.86
CA ILE A 9 7.95 1.31 19.73
C ILE A 9 7.49 0.70 18.40
N SER A 10 8.13 1.05 17.28
CA SER A 10 7.75 0.54 15.95
C SER A 10 7.86 -0.99 15.88
N LEU A 11 8.97 -1.56 16.36
CA LEU A 11 9.19 -3.00 16.35
C LEU A 11 8.22 -3.72 17.30
N ALA A 12 7.95 -3.17 18.48
CA ALA A 12 7.03 -3.75 19.45
C ALA A 12 5.60 -3.80 18.92
N VAL A 13 5.07 -2.67 18.39
CA VAL A 13 3.71 -2.62 17.87
C VAL A 13 3.54 -3.50 16.62
N PHE A 14 4.56 -3.57 15.76
CA PHE A 14 4.56 -4.47 14.61
C PHE A 14 4.65 -5.95 15.03
N GLY A 15 5.46 -6.26 16.05
CA GLY A 15 5.56 -7.60 16.63
C GLY A 15 4.23 -8.07 17.22
N ILE A 16 3.55 -7.18 17.97
CA ILE A 16 2.21 -7.45 18.50
C ILE A 16 1.21 -7.68 17.35
N GLY A 17 1.24 -6.84 16.32
CA GLY A 17 0.41 -6.99 15.13
C GLY A 17 0.63 -8.34 14.45
N THR A 18 1.89 -8.75 14.29
CA THR A 18 2.26 -10.04 13.67
C THR A 18 1.77 -11.22 14.53
N TRP A 19 1.90 -11.13 15.84
CA TRP A 19 1.41 -12.15 16.75
C TRP A 19 -0.12 -12.27 16.71
N LEU A 20 -0.85 -11.14 16.73
CA LEU A 20 -2.31 -11.11 16.60
C LEU A 20 -2.77 -11.70 15.25
N PHE A 21 -2.08 -11.37 14.17
CA PHE A 21 -2.39 -11.89 12.84
C PHE A 21 -2.25 -13.42 12.79
N LYS A 22 -1.16 -13.95 13.32
CA LYS A 22 -0.95 -15.41 13.41
C LYS A 22 -2.02 -16.07 14.28
N LYS A 23 -2.34 -15.49 15.44
CA LYS A 23 -3.33 -16.02 16.37
C LYS A 23 -4.75 -15.99 15.79
N SER A 24 -5.08 -14.99 15.00
CA SER A 24 -6.38 -14.83 14.32
C SER A 24 -6.51 -15.63 13.02
N LYS A 25 -5.56 -16.53 12.73
CA LYS A 25 -5.52 -17.34 11.49
C LYS A 25 -5.56 -16.49 10.21
N GLY A 26 -4.92 -15.32 10.22
CA GLY A 26 -4.84 -14.45 9.05
C GLY A 26 -6.07 -13.56 8.84
N PHE A 27 -6.83 -13.26 9.90
CA PHE A 27 -7.97 -12.35 9.78
C PHE A 27 -7.50 -10.95 9.36
N PHE A 28 -8.09 -10.40 8.30
CA PHE A 28 -7.60 -9.21 7.60
C PHE A 28 -7.50 -7.94 8.46
N LEU A 29 -8.39 -7.75 9.44
CA LEU A 29 -8.33 -6.60 10.36
C LEU A 29 -7.11 -6.65 11.29
N PHE A 30 -6.51 -7.81 11.46
CA PHE A 30 -5.28 -7.97 12.24
C PHE A 30 -4.02 -8.00 11.38
N THR A 31 -4.07 -7.49 10.12
CA THR A 31 -2.85 -7.32 9.33
C THR A 31 -1.82 -6.52 10.14
N PRO A 32 -0.55 -7.00 10.19
CA PRO A 32 0.47 -6.42 11.08
C PRO A 32 0.62 -4.91 10.91
N LEU A 33 0.55 -4.43 9.67
CA LEU A 33 0.67 -3.01 9.35
C LEU A 33 -0.49 -2.18 9.93
N PHE A 34 -1.73 -2.67 9.78
CA PHE A 34 -2.92 -1.96 10.28
C PHE A 34 -2.95 -1.91 11.80
N VAL A 35 -2.66 -3.05 12.45
CA VAL A 35 -2.57 -3.11 13.92
C VAL A 35 -1.45 -2.22 14.44
N ALA A 36 -0.26 -2.25 13.80
CA ALA A 36 0.87 -1.43 14.20
C ALA A 36 0.57 0.08 14.07
N MET A 37 -0.17 0.49 13.03
CA MET A 37 -0.60 1.87 12.86
C MET A 37 -1.50 2.32 14.02
N ILE A 38 -2.55 1.54 14.34
CA ILE A 38 -3.49 1.88 15.42
C ILE A 38 -2.77 1.87 16.77
N LEU A 39 -2.06 0.80 17.09
CA LEU A 39 -1.33 0.67 18.34
C LEU A 39 -0.23 1.74 18.47
N GLY A 40 0.47 2.08 17.40
CA GLY A 40 1.46 3.15 17.38
C GLY A 40 0.86 4.49 17.80
N VAL A 41 -0.26 4.87 17.21
CA VAL A 41 -0.99 6.10 17.58
C VAL A 41 -1.44 6.07 19.03
N VAL A 42 -2.00 4.94 19.50
CA VAL A 42 -2.45 4.77 20.88
C VAL A 42 -1.27 4.89 21.85
N VAL A 43 -0.16 4.21 21.58
CA VAL A 43 1.05 4.26 22.43
C VAL A 43 1.58 5.69 22.52
N LEU A 44 1.75 6.39 21.41
CA LEU A 44 2.23 7.78 21.40
C LEU A 44 1.30 8.70 22.19
N LYS A 45 -0.02 8.52 22.06
CA LYS A 45 -1.01 9.33 22.79
C LYS A 45 -0.99 9.05 24.30
N VAL A 46 -0.89 7.79 24.71
CA VAL A 46 -0.88 7.38 26.11
C VAL A 46 0.44 7.76 26.79
N THR A 47 1.57 7.65 26.10
CA THR A 47 2.90 8.00 26.65
C THR A 47 3.19 9.50 26.58
N GLY A 48 2.38 10.29 25.87
CA GLY A 48 2.62 11.72 25.67
C GLY A 48 3.82 12.03 24.76
N ILE A 49 4.35 11.04 24.04
CA ILE A 49 5.47 11.21 23.11
C ILE A 49 4.95 11.92 21.86
N SER A 50 5.57 13.07 21.52
CA SER A 50 5.22 13.76 20.27
C SER A 50 5.69 12.99 19.04
N TYR A 51 5.03 13.23 17.90
CA TYR A 51 5.43 12.61 16.62
C TYR A 51 6.89 12.96 16.27
N GLU A 52 7.33 14.17 16.54
CA GLU A 52 8.72 14.61 16.28
C GLU A 52 9.72 13.78 17.07
N GLN A 53 9.45 13.55 18.35
CA GLN A 53 10.29 12.73 19.22
C GLN A 53 10.31 11.26 18.77
N TYR A 54 9.17 10.71 18.36
CA TYR A 54 9.08 9.36 17.79
C TYR A 54 9.86 9.27 16.49
N ASN A 55 9.75 10.28 15.62
CA ASN A 55 10.36 10.27 14.29
C ASN A 55 11.89 10.41 14.33
N GLU A 56 12.49 10.84 15.45
CA GLU A 56 13.96 10.74 15.62
C GLU A 56 14.47 9.30 15.46
N GLY A 57 13.67 8.32 15.91
CA GLY A 57 13.96 6.90 15.70
C GLY A 57 13.33 6.35 14.41
N GLY A 58 12.13 6.81 14.06
CA GLY A 58 11.38 6.38 12.88
C GLY A 58 12.14 6.58 11.57
N LYS A 59 12.89 7.68 11.43
CA LYS A 59 13.72 7.97 10.26
C LYS A 59 14.75 6.89 9.92
N TYR A 60 15.28 6.18 10.91
CA TYR A 60 16.22 5.08 10.67
C TYR A 60 15.52 3.88 10.05
N ILE A 61 14.26 3.60 10.44
CA ILE A 61 13.46 2.55 9.82
C ILE A 61 13.09 2.98 8.39
N SER A 62 12.70 4.24 8.20
CA SER A 62 12.36 4.80 6.89
C SER A 62 13.55 4.77 5.91
N PHE A 63 14.78 4.84 6.39
CA PHE A 63 15.99 4.70 5.56
C PHE A 63 16.04 3.36 4.83
N PHE A 64 15.53 2.28 5.44
CA PHE A 64 15.47 0.96 4.79
C PHE A 64 14.40 0.84 3.72
N LEU A 65 13.52 1.83 3.57
CA LEU A 65 12.47 1.81 2.55
C LEU A 65 13.06 1.81 1.13
N GLU A 66 14.09 2.61 0.88
CA GLU A 66 14.76 2.66 -0.44
C GLU A 66 15.42 1.34 -0.82
N PRO A 67 16.31 0.72 0.02
CA PRO A 67 16.86 -0.60 -0.27
C PRO A 67 15.79 -1.68 -0.44
N ALA A 68 14.74 -1.68 0.39
CA ALA A 68 13.63 -2.62 0.25
C ALA A 68 12.91 -2.46 -1.09
N THR A 69 12.70 -1.21 -1.52
CA THR A 69 12.09 -0.90 -2.82
C THR A 69 12.97 -1.41 -3.97
N VAL A 70 14.29 -1.25 -3.88
CA VAL A 70 15.23 -1.80 -4.88
C VAL A 70 15.19 -3.33 -4.90
N ALA A 71 15.02 -3.99 -3.77
CA ALA A 71 14.92 -5.45 -3.70
C ALA A 71 13.76 -6.03 -4.51
N PHE A 72 12.66 -5.29 -4.69
CA PHE A 72 11.57 -5.70 -5.59
C PHE A 72 11.98 -5.78 -7.08
N ALA A 73 13.14 -5.24 -7.47
CA ALA A 73 13.66 -5.44 -8.82
C ALA A 73 14.06 -6.90 -9.10
N ILE A 74 14.34 -7.68 -8.06
CA ILE A 74 14.77 -9.08 -8.21
C ILE A 74 13.69 -9.95 -8.88
N PRO A 75 12.44 -10.04 -8.34
CA PRO A 75 11.39 -10.80 -9.02
C PRO A 75 11.06 -10.23 -10.41
N LEU A 76 11.14 -8.91 -10.58
CA LEU A 76 10.95 -8.26 -11.86
C LEU A 76 11.96 -8.74 -12.90
N TYR A 77 13.24 -8.74 -12.55
CA TYR A 77 14.32 -9.20 -13.41
C TYR A 77 14.16 -10.68 -13.77
N LYS A 78 13.77 -11.51 -12.81
CA LYS A 78 13.50 -12.95 -13.05
C LYS A 78 12.40 -13.20 -14.10
N LYS A 79 11.43 -12.28 -14.23
CA LYS A 79 10.31 -12.39 -15.18
C LYS A 79 10.40 -11.39 -16.35
N ARG A 80 11.62 -10.91 -16.66
CA ARG A 80 11.87 -9.94 -17.75
C ARG A 80 11.35 -10.39 -19.11
N ASP A 81 11.32 -11.70 -19.38
CA ASP A 81 10.86 -12.25 -20.66
C ASP A 81 9.34 -12.06 -20.81
N VAL A 82 8.58 -12.25 -19.72
CA VAL A 82 7.14 -11.96 -19.67
C VAL A 82 6.92 -10.47 -19.89
N LEU A 83 7.74 -9.62 -19.24
CA LEU A 83 7.66 -8.19 -19.38
C LEU A 83 7.88 -7.74 -20.82
N LYS A 84 8.94 -8.23 -21.46
CA LYS A 84 9.26 -7.90 -22.85
C LYS A 84 8.18 -8.35 -23.82
N LYS A 85 7.57 -9.52 -23.55
CA LYS A 85 6.52 -10.09 -24.41
C LYS A 85 5.20 -9.32 -24.31
N TYR A 86 4.83 -8.84 -23.11
CA TYR A 86 3.51 -8.24 -22.82
C TYR A 86 3.62 -6.76 -22.37
N TRP A 87 4.69 -6.05 -22.73
CA TRP A 87 4.95 -4.69 -22.24
C TRP A 87 3.83 -3.71 -22.61
N LEU A 88 3.29 -3.81 -23.82
CA LEU A 88 2.25 -2.92 -24.32
C LEU A 88 0.93 -3.16 -23.59
N GLU A 89 0.54 -4.43 -23.43
CA GLU A 89 -0.65 -4.83 -22.68
C GLU A 89 -0.56 -4.42 -21.21
N ILE A 90 0.62 -4.58 -20.61
CA ILE A 90 0.86 -4.16 -19.22
C ILE A 90 0.74 -2.65 -19.09
N LEU A 91 1.40 -1.88 -19.98
CA LEU A 91 1.37 -0.42 -19.95
C LEU A 91 -0.05 0.11 -20.17
N THR A 92 -0.76 -0.38 -21.16
CA THR A 92 -2.14 0.04 -21.44
C THR A 92 -3.08 -0.33 -20.31
N ALA A 93 -2.99 -1.54 -19.76
CA ALA A 93 -3.83 -1.97 -18.64
C ALA A 93 -3.58 -1.10 -17.39
N LEU A 94 -2.33 -0.81 -17.06
CA LEU A 94 -1.99 0.05 -15.93
C LEU A 94 -2.44 1.49 -16.13
N THR A 95 -2.31 2.03 -17.33
CA THR A 95 -2.75 3.40 -17.64
C THR A 95 -4.27 3.51 -17.54
N ILE A 96 -5.00 2.62 -18.21
CA ILE A 96 -6.48 2.61 -18.20
C ILE A 96 -6.99 2.34 -16.78
N GLY A 97 -6.42 1.36 -16.08
CA GLY A 97 -6.82 1.01 -14.72
C GLY A 97 -6.59 2.15 -13.73
N SER A 98 -5.46 2.85 -13.84
CA SER A 98 -5.15 4.00 -12.96
C SER A 98 -6.04 5.18 -13.21
N PHE A 99 -6.20 5.55 -14.48
CA PHE A 99 -7.06 6.66 -14.87
C PHE A 99 -8.53 6.36 -14.50
N GLY A 100 -8.99 5.13 -14.79
CA GLY A 100 -10.33 4.68 -14.40
C GLY A 100 -10.56 4.71 -12.89
N SER A 101 -9.55 4.31 -12.09
CA SER A 101 -9.62 4.40 -10.63
C SER A 101 -9.72 5.84 -10.15
N LEU A 102 -8.89 6.75 -10.68
CA LEU A 102 -8.96 8.18 -10.30
C LEU A 102 -10.33 8.79 -10.63
N VAL A 103 -10.85 8.51 -11.82
CA VAL A 103 -12.16 8.97 -12.24
C VAL A 103 -13.26 8.40 -11.34
N ALA A 104 -13.23 7.10 -11.06
CA ALA A 104 -14.22 6.45 -10.20
C ALA A 104 -14.20 7.02 -8.76
N VAL A 105 -13.02 7.21 -8.18
CA VAL A 105 -12.88 7.80 -6.83
C VAL A 105 -13.35 9.24 -6.79
N TYR A 106 -13.02 10.04 -7.82
CA TYR A 106 -13.47 11.42 -7.93
C TYR A 106 -15.01 11.51 -7.97
N PHE A 107 -15.63 10.77 -8.87
CA PHE A 107 -17.09 10.78 -8.98
C PHE A 107 -17.79 10.21 -7.75
N ALA A 108 -17.27 9.12 -7.18
CA ALA A 108 -17.81 8.57 -5.94
C ALA A 108 -17.75 9.59 -4.79
N GLY A 109 -16.63 10.29 -4.62
CA GLY A 109 -16.50 11.35 -3.62
C GLY A 109 -17.49 12.50 -3.83
N LYS A 110 -17.70 12.91 -5.10
CA LYS A 110 -18.68 13.95 -5.44
C LYS A 110 -20.12 13.53 -5.20
N VAL A 111 -20.48 12.30 -5.55
CA VAL A 111 -21.84 11.74 -5.32
C VAL A 111 -22.16 11.66 -3.82
N ILE A 112 -21.18 11.32 -3.00
CA ILE A 112 -21.35 11.27 -1.53
C ILE A 112 -21.34 12.68 -0.90
N GLY A 113 -21.04 13.73 -1.66
CA GLY A 113 -20.99 15.10 -1.18
C GLY A 113 -19.73 15.45 -0.41
N MET A 114 -18.61 14.74 -0.67
CA MET A 114 -17.33 15.04 -0.03
C MET A 114 -16.79 16.41 -0.48
N ASP A 115 -16.22 17.13 0.47
CA ASP A 115 -15.49 18.38 0.20
C ASP A 115 -14.27 18.14 -0.71
N ASN A 116 -13.88 19.18 -1.45
CA ASN A 116 -12.77 19.09 -2.41
C ASN A 116 -11.46 18.67 -1.75
N HIS A 117 -11.18 19.14 -0.54
CA HIS A 117 -9.98 18.75 0.21
C HIS A 117 -9.97 17.26 0.58
N LEU A 118 -11.15 16.71 0.92
CA LEU A 118 -11.30 15.27 1.20
C LEU A 118 -11.12 14.45 -0.09
N VAL A 119 -11.75 14.87 -1.19
CA VAL A 119 -11.58 14.20 -2.49
C VAL A 119 -10.12 14.23 -2.91
N ALA A 120 -9.43 15.37 -2.83
CA ALA A 120 -8.01 15.50 -3.13
C ALA A 120 -7.14 14.59 -2.26
N SER A 121 -7.55 14.35 -1.01
CA SER A 121 -6.85 13.48 -0.07
C SER A 121 -6.95 12.00 -0.44
N ILE A 122 -8.08 11.54 -0.96
CA ILE A 122 -8.32 10.12 -1.27
C ILE A 122 -7.95 9.74 -2.73
N LEU A 123 -7.84 10.70 -3.63
CA LEU A 123 -7.52 10.44 -5.03
C LEU A 123 -6.26 9.58 -5.21
N PRO A 124 -5.12 9.87 -4.57
CA PRO A 124 -3.89 9.12 -4.77
C PRO A 124 -3.79 7.82 -3.93
N GLN A 125 -4.92 7.31 -3.41
CA GLN A 125 -4.95 6.14 -2.50
C GLN A 125 -4.31 4.86 -3.06
N ALA A 126 -4.24 4.73 -4.39
CA ALA A 126 -3.63 3.59 -5.06
C ALA A 126 -2.12 3.75 -5.30
N ALA A 127 -1.52 4.83 -4.82
CA ALA A 127 -0.07 5.04 -4.82
C ALA A 127 0.51 4.74 -3.43
N THR A 128 1.83 4.49 -3.36
CA THR A 128 2.50 4.34 -2.06
C THR A 128 2.44 5.64 -1.26
N THR A 129 2.40 5.55 0.07
CA THR A 129 2.27 6.71 0.96
C THR A 129 3.33 7.78 0.70
N ALA A 130 4.56 7.36 0.40
CA ALA A 130 5.68 8.27 0.12
C ALA A 130 5.44 9.18 -1.11
N ILE A 131 4.60 8.75 -2.04
CA ILE A 131 4.24 9.48 -3.26
C ILE A 131 2.86 10.12 -3.13
N ALA A 132 1.91 9.38 -2.55
CA ALA A 132 0.53 9.84 -2.41
C ALA A 132 0.43 11.11 -1.57
N VAL A 133 1.17 11.18 -0.46
CA VAL A 133 1.10 12.32 0.46
C VAL A 133 1.58 13.62 -0.18
N PRO A 134 2.78 13.71 -0.79
CA PRO A 134 3.20 14.92 -1.48
C PRO A 134 2.25 15.35 -2.61
N ILE A 135 1.79 14.39 -3.44
CA ILE A 135 0.83 14.68 -4.51
C ILE A 135 -0.47 15.24 -3.94
N SER A 136 -1.03 14.60 -2.92
CA SER A 136 -2.25 15.06 -2.25
C SER A 136 -2.11 16.50 -1.75
N GLN A 137 -1.00 16.82 -1.10
CA GLN A 137 -0.74 18.17 -0.59
C GLN A 137 -0.66 19.23 -1.71
N THR A 138 -0.07 18.90 -2.86
CA THR A 138 0.00 19.85 -4.00
C THR A 138 -1.37 20.18 -4.59
N VAL A 139 -2.34 19.25 -4.49
CA VAL A 139 -3.73 19.46 -4.96
C VAL A 139 -4.70 19.89 -3.85
N GLY A 140 -4.18 20.28 -2.69
CA GLY A 140 -4.97 20.78 -1.57
C GLY A 140 -5.56 19.70 -0.66
N GLY A 141 -5.06 18.48 -0.70
CA GLY A 141 -5.48 17.40 0.18
C GLY A 141 -4.79 17.43 1.55
N ILE A 142 -5.29 16.63 2.48
CA ILE A 142 -4.86 16.53 3.87
C ILE A 142 -3.96 15.29 4.02
N ALA A 143 -2.66 15.50 4.32
CA ALA A 143 -1.64 14.47 4.39
C ALA A 143 -2.00 13.25 5.28
N SER A 144 -2.57 13.49 6.45
CA SER A 144 -2.98 12.44 7.39
C SER A 144 -4.12 11.57 6.85
N ILE A 145 -5.08 12.19 6.15
CA ILE A 145 -6.19 11.47 5.51
C ILE A 145 -5.65 10.64 4.35
N THR A 146 -4.75 11.21 3.55
CA THR A 146 -4.10 10.47 2.45
C THR A 146 -3.33 9.26 2.97
N ALA A 147 -2.50 9.43 4.00
CA ALA A 147 -1.76 8.32 4.60
C ALA A 147 -2.68 7.21 5.12
N PHE A 148 -3.76 7.59 5.81
CA PHE A 148 -4.77 6.64 6.28
C PHE A 148 -5.43 5.90 5.13
N THR A 149 -5.90 6.60 4.09
CA THR A 149 -6.62 5.97 2.96
C THR A 149 -5.73 5.04 2.15
N VAL A 150 -4.45 5.37 1.96
CA VAL A 150 -3.46 4.49 1.30
C VAL A 150 -3.31 3.18 2.08
N ILE A 151 -3.11 3.23 3.40
CA ILE A 151 -2.96 2.05 4.23
C ILE A 151 -4.27 1.23 4.24
N PHE A 152 -5.39 1.90 4.42
CA PHE A 152 -6.71 1.26 4.43
C PHE A 152 -7.03 0.56 3.10
N ASN A 153 -6.74 1.21 1.97
CA ASN A 153 -6.88 0.62 0.65
C ASN A 153 -6.01 -0.64 0.47
N GLY A 154 -4.76 -0.60 0.94
CA GLY A 154 -3.90 -1.78 0.96
C GLY A 154 -4.48 -2.93 1.78
N VAL A 155 -5.01 -2.65 2.97
CA VAL A 155 -5.67 -3.64 3.84
C VAL A 155 -6.92 -4.23 3.17
N LEU A 156 -7.74 -3.41 2.53
CA LEU A 156 -8.89 -3.86 1.76
C LEU A 156 -8.48 -4.76 0.59
N THR A 157 -7.43 -4.40 -0.13
CA THR A 157 -6.90 -5.23 -1.22
C THR A 157 -6.37 -6.56 -0.69
N TYR A 158 -5.68 -6.57 0.46
CA TYR A 158 -5.24 -7.81 1.10
C TYR A 158 -6.43 -8.71 1.46
N ALA A 159 -7.48 -8.13 2.03
CA ALA A 159 -8.68 -8.85 2.46
C ALA A 159 -9.54 -9.36 1.30
N LEU A 160 -9.82 -8.49 0.34
CA LEU A 160 -10.86 -8.69 -0.67
C LEU A 160 -10.29 -8.98 -2.06
N GLY A 161 -9.00 -8.75 -2.30
CA GLY A 161 -8.41 -8.85 -3.62
C GLY A 161 -8.62 -10.21 -4.29
N ARG A 162 -8.41 -11.32 -3.55
CA ARG A 162 -8.65 -12.67 -4.07
C ARG A 162 -10.13 -12.93 -4.37
N ILE A 163 -11.02 -12.40 -3.55
CA ILE A 163 -12.47 -12.55 -3.73
C ILE A 163 -12.89 -11.77 -4.97
N ALA A 164 -12.43 -10.53 -5.11
CA ALA A 164 -12.70 -9.71 -6.27
C ALA A 164 -12.21 -10.36 -7.57
N LEU A 165 -10.97 -10.88 -7.60
CA LEU A 165 -10.44 -11.59 -8.76
C LEU A 165 -11.30 -12.79 -9.18
N LYS A 166 -11.81 -13.56 -8.20
CA LYS A 166 -12.74 -14.66 -8.45
C LYS A 166 -14.09 -14.17 -8.97
N TRP A 167 -14.61 -13.12 -8.40
CA TRP A 167 -15.91 -12.54 -8.76
C TRP A 167 -15.91 -12.03 -10.20
N PHE A 168 -14.83 -11.31 -10.58
CA PHE A 168 -14.63 -10.83 -11.94
C PHE A 168 -14.09 -11.89 -12.90
N LYS A 169 -13.95 -13.15 -12.44
CA LYS A 169 -13.45 -14.30 -13.26
C LYS A 169 -12.10 -14.02 -13.90
N ILE A 170 -11.23 -13.26 -13.25
CA ILE A 170 -9.88 -12.98 -13.72
C ILE A 170 -9.00 -14.19 -13.43
N ASN A 171 -8.67 -14.98 -14.45
CA ASN A 171 -7.91 -16.23 -14.31
C ASN A 171 -6.45 -16.09 -14.75
N ASN A 172 -6.12 -15.13 -15.61
CA ASN A 172 -4.77 -14.93 -16.12
C ASN A 172 -3.83 -14.46 -15.00
N PRO A 173 -2.69 -15.15 -14.74
CA PRO A 173 -1.75 -14.79 -13.67
C PRO A 173 -1.18 -13.38 -13.81
N ILE A 174 -0.91 -12.92 -15.04
CA ILE A 174 -0.41 -11.57 -15.32
C ILE A 174 -1.45 -10.54 -14.91
N ALA A 175 -2.70 -10.71 -15.32
CA ALA A 175 -3.78 -9.80 -14.98
C ALA A 175 -4.07 -9.76 -13.48
N LYS A 176 -4.01 -10.93 -12.79
CA LYS A 176 -4.16 -11.01 -11.33
C LYS A 176 -3.09 -10.19 -10.61
N GLY A 177 -1.83 -10.41 -10.97
CA GLY A 177 -0.72 -9.68 -10.37
C GLY A 177 -0.83 -8.17 -10.59
N LEU A 178 -1.06 -7.75 -11.84
CA LEU A 178 -1.22 -6.33 -12.17
C LEU A 178 -2.36 -5.67 -11.39
N ALA A 179 -3.51 -6.35 -11.30
CA ALA A 179 -4.67 -5.81 -10.57
C ALA A 179 -4.37 -5.67 -9.06
N LEU A 180 -3.76 -6.68 -8.44
CA LEU A 180 -3.43 -6.67 -7.02
C LEU A 180 -2.41 -5.58 -6.66
N GLY A 181 -1.32 -5.48 -7.44
CA GLY A 181 -0.29 -4.49 -7.19
C GLY A 181 -0.78 -3.06 -7.48
N ALA A 182 -1.58 -2.87 -8.55
CA ALA A 182 -2.16 -1.56 -8.87
C ALA A 182 -3.18 -1.08 -7.83
N ALA A 183 -3.91 -2.01 -7.20
CA ALA A 183 -4.91 -1.67 -6.19
C ALA A 183 -4.32 -1.53 -4.78
N GLY A 184 -3.42 -2.44 -4.38
CA GLY A 184 -3.00 -2.60 -2.98
C GLY A 184 -1.52 -2.39 -2.69
N HIS A 185 -0.76 -1.86 -3.64
CA HIS A 185 0.69 -1.62 -3.52
C HIS A 185 1.41 -2.78 -2.79
N ALA A 186 2.21 -2.53 -1.77
CA ALA A 186 2.97 -3.56 -1.04
C ALA A 186 2.09 -4.71 -0.49
N LEU A 187 0.88 -4.42 0.00
CA LEU A 187 -0.05 -5.45 0.46
C LEU A 187 -0.66 -6.26 -0.71
N GLY A 188 -0.89 -5.61 -1.84
CA GLY A 188 -1.26 -6.30 -3.08
C GLY A 188 -0.15 -7.23 -3.60
N VAL A 189 1.11 -6.80 -3.51
CA VAL A 189 2.29 -7.64 -3.81
C VAL A 189 2.35 -8.85 -2.87
N ALA A 190 2.09 -8.66 -1.57
CA ALA A 190 2.05 -9.76 -0.60
C ALA A 190 1.00 -10.82 -0.99
N VAL A 191 -0.20 -10.39 -1.38
CA VAL A 191 -1.23 -11.32 -1.90
C VAL A 191 -0.76 -12.04 -3.16
N GLY A 192 -0.10 -11.32 -4.09
CA GLY A 192 0.48 -11.89 -5.30
C GLY A 192 1.52 -12.95 -5.00
N MET A 193 2.39 -12.74 -4.01
CA MET A 193 3.40 -13.70 -3.57
C MET A 193 2.79 -15.01 -3.05
N GLU A 194 1.65 -14.94 -2.39
CA GLU A 194 0.93 -16.13 -1.91
C GLU A 194 0.19 -16.87 -3.04
N MET A 195 -0.01 -16.25 -4.21
CA MET A 195 -0.70 -16.84 -5.35
C MET A 195 0.26 -17.53 -6.34
N GLY A 196 1.46 -16.96 -6.54
CA GLY A 196 2.46 -17.53 -7.41
C GLY A 196 3.55 -16.53 -7.83
N GLU A 197 4.64 -17.06 -8.42
CA GLU A 197 5.77 -16.22 -8.84
C GLU A 197 5.43 -15.22 -9.94
N THR A 198 4.53 -15.58 -10.85
CA THR A 198 4.13 -14.69 -11.94
C THR A 198 3.25 -13.57 -11.40
N GLU A 199 2.28 -13.89 -10.55
CA GLU A 199 1.44 -12.92 -9.86
C GLU A 199 2.28 -11.98 -8.99
N ALA A 200 3.26 -12.49 -8.25
CA ALA A 200 4.19 -11.69 -7.45
C ALA A 200 4.99 -10.70 -8.29
N ALA A 201 5.56 -11.17 -9.41
CA ALA A 201 6.34 -10.33 -10.30
C ALA A 201 5.47 -9.22 -10.93
N MET A 202 4.29 -9.56 -11.41
CA MET A 202 3.37 -8.60 -12.03
C MET A 202 2.81 -7.60 -11.00
N ALA A 203 2.51 -8.03 -9.79
CA ALA A 203 2.11 -7.15 -8.70
C ALA A 203 3.22 -6.15 -8.34
N SER A 204 4.47 -6.61 -8.28
CA SER A 204 5.63 -5.74 -8.04
C SER A 204 5.83 -4.69 -9.15
N ILE A 205 5.51 -5.03 -10.42
CA ILE A 205 5.58 -4.07 -11.54
C ILE A 205 4.53 -2.97 -11.37
N SER A 206 3.31 -3.35 -11.05
CA SER A 206 2.21 -2.39 -10.95
C SER A 206 2.28 -1.53 -9.69
N ASP A 207 2.88 -2.02 -8.62
CA ASP A 207 3.20 -1.23 -7.42
C ASP A 207 4.23 -0.13 -7.73
N ARG A 208 5.24 -0.43 -8.56
CA ARG A 208 6.28 0.54 -8.96
C ARG A 208 5.83 1.66 -9.88
N LYS A 209 4.68 1.58 -10.47
CA LYS A 209 4.10 2.67 -11.28
C LYS A 209 4.04 4.00 -10.52
N SER A 210 4.11 3.97 -9.22
CA SER A 210 4.15 5.13 -8.35
C SER A 210 5.55 5.74 -8.17
N VAL A 211 6.60 5.21 -8.83
CA VAL A 211 8.01 5.61 -8.64
C VAL A 211 8.64 6.26 -9.89
N VAL A 212 7.86 6.53 -10.96
CA VAL A 212 8.35 7.22 -12.16
C VAL A 212 7.74 8.60 -12.28
#